data_2d0b140c324b0916d2d7c42bd699872a
#
_entry.id   2d0b140c324b0916d2d7c42bd699872a
#
_cell.length_a   1.000
_cell.length_b   1.000
_cell.length_c   1.000
_cell.angle_alpha   90.00
_cell.angle_beta   90.00
_cell.angle_gamma   90.00
#
_symmetry.space_group_name_H-M   'P 1'
#
loop_
_entity.id
_entity.type
_entity.pdbx_description
1 polymer ?
#
loop_
_entity_poly.entity_id
_entity_poly.type
_entity_poly.pdbx_seq_one_letter_code
_entity_poly.pdbx_strand_id
1 'polypeptide(L)'
;VTSGGREQTMRLAVNHTGTAAQVTEYTDLTKRVVNEMAAVFGELPAFDFGTYTFLACYRSNCAGDGMEHRNSTSVTSGASLAQNQMGLLGTVSHEFFHAWNVERIRPKSLEPFDFTEANMSGELWLAEGFTNYYGVLVLARAGIMTPSQYAQRLTDAVNTLTTSPAREFAGAVGMAQQAPFVDAAVSIDPSNRSNTFISYYTYGEGLGLALDLMLRSRPKPTTLDDFMREMWRRHGKAQTPALAPVRPYTLADAEAALAAVSKDPAFARNFFARYVVGSALPDYPALLARAGFLVRPARAGRAWVGDTRLSASEGELVVAAPPTIGSPMYESGSHPA
;
A
#
# COMPACT_ATOMS: atom_id res chain seq x y z
N VAL A 1 -9.86 7.78 23.54
CA VAL A 1 -10.81 7.37 22.48
C VAL A 1 -11.63 6.19 23.00
N THR A 2 -12.95 6.25 22.85
CA THR A 2 -13.83 5.12 23.19
C THR A 2 -14.21 4.37 21.93
N SER A 3 -13.96 3.07 21.90
CA SER A 3 -14.31 2.20 20.76
C SER A 3 -14.71 0.82 21.25
N GLY A 4 -15.79 0.25 20.70
CA GLY A 4 -16.29 -1.06 21.12
C GLY A 4 -16.64 -1.15 22.63
N GLY A 5 -17.06 -0.02 23.24
CA GLY A 5 -17.35 0.07 24.69
C GLY A 5 -16.11 0.10 25.59
N ARG A 6 -14.89 0.23 25.02
CA ARG A 6 -13.63 0.32 25.78
C ARG A 6 -13.00 1.69 25.62
N GLU A 7 -12.53 2.25 26.69
CA GLU A 7 -11.67 3.43 26.67
C GLU A 7 -10.22 3.03 26.36
N GLN A 8 -9.61 3.66 25.38
CA GLN A 8 -8.24 3.36 24.92
C GLN A 8 -7.44 4.65 24.76
N THR A 9 -6.18 4.61 25.11
CA THR A 9 -5.27 5.74 25.01
C THR A 9 -4.44 5.67 23.73
N MET A 10 -4.47 6.74 22.93
CA MET A 10 -3.56 6.93 21.81
C MET A 10 -2.43 7.86 22.25
N ARG A 11 -1.18 7.44 22.10
CA ARG A 11 0.01 8.24 22.45
C ARG A 11 0.81 8.56 21.20
N LEU A 12 1.35 9.75 21.13
CA LEU A 12 2.32 10.16 20.13
C LEU A 12 3.58 10.66 20.86
N ALA A 13 4.66 9.90 20.72
CA ALA A 13 5.98 10.26 21.24
C ALA A 13 6.85 10.68 20.06
N VAL A 14 7.26 11.96 20.00
CA VAL A 14 7.98 12.53 18.86
C VAL A 14 9.35 13.04 19.29
N ASN A 15 10.41 12.50 18.72
CA ASN A 15 11.74 13.09 18.77
C ASN A 15 11.93 13.94 17.49
N HIS A 16 12.10 15.26 17.65
CA HIS A 16 12.07 16.20 16.52
C HIS A 16 12.96 17.43 16.78
N THR A 17 13.17 18.24 15.74
CA THR A 17 13.87 19.53 15.80
C THR A 17 12.95 20.73 15.57
N GLY A 18 11.63 20.50 15.45
CA GLY A 18 10.63 21.54 15.21
C GLY A 18 10.19 22.28 16.48
N THR A 19 9.20 23.16 16.33
CA THR A 19 8.59 23.93 17.42
C THR A 19 7.46 23.14 18.10
N ALA A 20 7.08 23.54 19.32
CA ALA A 20 5.92 22.98 20.01
C ALA A 20 4.61 23.17 19.22
N ALA A 21 4.45 24.27 18.48
CA ALA A 21 3.30 24.50 17.61
C ALA A 21 3.21 23.47 16.50
N GLN A 22 4.34 23.12 15.85
CA GLN A 22 4.38 22.08 14.82
C GLN A 22 3.99 20.70 15.35
N VAL A 23 4.43 20.37 16.58
CA VAL A 23 4.05 19.10 17.23
C VAL A 23 2.56 19.09 17.55
N THR A 24 2.00 20.21 18.04
CA THR A 24 0.57 20.31 18.31
C THR A 24 -0.25 20.09 17.04
N GLU A 25 0.09 20.79 15.96
CA GLU A 25 -0.56 20.63 14.66
C GLU A 25 -0.46 19.18 14.15
N TYR A 26 0.75 18.61 14.19
CA TYR A 26 0.98 17.21 13.77
C TYR A 26 0.17 16.21 14.60
N THR A 27 0.06 16.46 15.90
CA THR A 27 -0.77 15.65 16.80
C THR A 27 -2.25 15.72 16.42
N ASP A 28 -2.76 16.90 16.09
CA ASP A 28 -4.16 17.08 15.72
C ASP A 28 -4.46 16.43 14.35
N LEU A 29 -3.53 16.49 13.40
CA LEU A 29 -3.62 15.78 12.13
C LEU A 29 -3.58 14.27 12.34
N THR A 30 -2.71 13.76 13.21
CA THR A 30 -2.65 12.34 13.58
C THR A 30 -3.98 11.85 14.20
N LYS A 31 -4.64 12.66 15.05
CA LYS A 31 -5.98 12.34 15.58
C LYS A 31 -7.02 12.20 14.48
N ARG A 32 -6.96 13.05 13.44
CA ARG A 32 -7.88 12.95 12.28
C ARG A 32 -7.66 11.64 11.51
N VAL A 33 -6.39 11.23 11.33
CA VAL A 33 -6.05 9.94 10.73
C VAL A 33 -6.64 8.79 11.56
N VAL A 34 -6.42 8.78 12.88
CA VAL A 34 -6.96 7.74 13.78
C VAL A 34 -8.47 7.64 13.69
N ASN A 35 -9.16 8.78 13.69
CA ASN A 35 -10.63 8.80 13.63
C ASN A 35 -11.16 8.28 12.29
N GLU A 36 -10.52 8.64 11.18
CA GLU A 36 -10.92 8.18 9.85
C GLU A 36 -10.66 6.68 9.66
N MET A 37 -9.55 6.16 10.20
CA MET A 37 -9.29 4.72 10.17
C MET A 37 -10.27 3.92 11.04
N ALA A 38 -10.61 4.44 12.22
CA ALA A 38 -11.67 3.84 13.03
C ALA A 38 -13.01 3.81 12.27
N ALA A 39 -13.31 4.83 11.44
CA ALA A 39 -14.50 4.85 10.60
C ALA A 39 -14.45 3.81 9.46
N VAL A 40 -13.27 3.54 8.88
CA VAL A 40 -13.11 2.48 7.86
C VAL A 40 -13.55 1.13 8.42
N PHE A 41 -13.08 0.74 9.59
CA PHE A 41 -13.38 -0.56 10.20
C PHE A 41 -14.64 -0.57 11.09
N GLY A 42 -15.16 0.60 11.46
CA GLY A 42 -16.28 0.77 12.38
C GLY A 42 -15.89 0.72 13.86
N GLU A 43 -14.66 0.37 14.19
CA GLU A 43 -14.12 0.31 15.55
C GLU A 43 -12.59 0.31 15.55
N LEU A 44 -11.97 0.74 16.63
CA LEU A 44 -10.54 0.48 16.89
C LEU A 44 -10.35 -0.98 17.34
N PRO A 45 -9.20 -1.61 17.04
CA PRO A 45 -8.84 -2.87 17.67
C PRO A 45 -8.77 -2.73 19.19
N ALA A 46 -9.00 -3.80 19.91
CA ALA A 46 -8.64 -3.83 21.32
C ALA A 46 -7.11 -3.88 21.43
N PHE A 47 -6.51 -2.81 21.95
CA PHE A 47 -5.09 -2.81 22.26
C PHE A 47 -4.85 -3.54 23.57
N ASP A 48 -3.86 -4.43 23.59
CA ASP A 48 -3.69 -5.43 24.66
C ASP A 48 -3.46 -4.78 26.04
N PHE A 49 -2.87 -3.55 26.05
CA PHE A 49 -2.63 -2.77 27.27
C PHE A 49 -3.51 -1.52 27.35
N GLY A 50 -4.61 -1.47 26.58
CA GLY A 50 -5.47 -0.29 26.48
C GLY A 50 -4.79 0.93 25.86
N THR A 51 -3.63 0.76 25.24
CA THR A 51 -2.83 1.87 24.67
C THR A 51 -2.22 1.47 23.33
N TYR A 52 -2.25 2.42 22.38
CA TYR A 52 -1.44 2.38 21.16
C TYR A 52 -0.49 3.57 21.14
N THR A 53 0.78 3.35 20.76
CA THR A 53 1.80 4.39 20.77
C THR A 53 2.45 4.55 19.39
N PHE A 54 2.40 5.75 18.84
CA PHE A 54 3.24 6.16 17.70
C PHE A 54 4.59 6.61 18.25
N LEU A 55 5.67 5.95 17.86
CA LEU A 55 7.05 6.28 18.22
C LEU A 55 7.69 6.93 16.98
N ALA A 56 7.85 8.24 16.98
CA ALA A 56 8.32 9.01 15.84
C ALA A 56 9.71 9.59 16.06
N CYS A 57 10.63 9.40 15.12
CA CYS A 57 11.93 10.07 15.08
C CYS A 57 12.10 10.84 13.77
N TYR A 58 12.02 12.18 13.85
CA TYR A 58 12.10 13.10 12.71
C TYR A 58 13.32 14.01 12.85
N ARG A 59 14.47 13.43 12.62
CA ARG A 59 15.78 14.08 12.74
C ARG A 59 16.70 13.65 11.59
N SER A 60 17.62 14.48 11.19
CA SER A 60 18.53 14.25 10.08
C SER A 60 19.39 12.98 10.18
N ASN A 61 19.51 12.40 11.37
CA ASN A 61 20.23 11.14 11.62
C ASN A 61 19.32 9.93 11.73
N CYS A 62 18.00 10.07 11.53
CA CYS A 62 17.06 8.95 11.44
C CYS A 62 16.92 8.52 9.98
N ALA A 63 16.99 7.22 9.74
CA ALA A 63 16.66 6.63 8.42
C ALA A 63 15.16 6.80 8.14
N GLY A 64 14.76 6.85 6.88
CA GLY A 64 13.35 6.84 6.50
C GLY A 64 12.82 5.41 6.55
N ASP A 65 11.92 5.11 7.50
CA ASP A 65 11.31 3.79 7.66
C ASP A 65 10.01 3.88 8.46
N GLY A 66 9.13 2.88 8.28
CA GLY A 66 7.96 2.60 9.08
C GLY A 66 7.96 1.13 9.47
N MET A 67 7.55 0.83 10.70
CA MET A 67 7.41 -0.55 11.16
C MET A 67 6.23 -0.64 12.10
N GLU A 68 5.28 -1.43 11.67
CA GLU A 68 4.07 -1.73 12.43
C GLU A 68 4.36 -2.70 13.55
N HIS A 69 3.61 -2.53 14.62
CA HIS A 69 3.55 -3.45 15.76
C HIS A 69 2.12 -3.50 16.29
N ARG A 70 1.79 -4.57 16.96
CA ARG A 70 0.44 -4.85 17.43
C ARG A 70 -0.20 -3.74 18.29
N ASN A 71 0.59 -3.03 19.10
CA ASN A 71 0.13 -1.94 19.98
C ASN A 71 0.95 -0.65 19.83
N SER A 72 1.77 -0.56 18.82
CA SER A 72 2.59 0.62 18.54
C SER A 72 3.04 0.62 17.07
N THR A 73 3.64 1.71 16.66
CA THR A 73 4.43 1.75 15.43
C THR A 73 5.69 2.60 15.64
N SER A 74 6.77 2.23 14.99
CA SER A 74 7.97 3.04 14.87
C SER A 74 7.98 3.70 13.49
N VAL A 75 8.07 5.02 13.45
CA VAL A 75 8.14 5.80 12.20
C VAL A 75 9.33 6.74 12.26
N THR A 76 10.19 6.65 11.26
CA THR A 76 11.44 7.42 11.24
C THR A 76 11.61 8.17 9.93
N SER A 77 12.26 9.33 9.97
CA SER A 77 12.59 10.09 8.76
C SER A 77 13.71 11.08 9.03
N GLY A 78 14.60 11.26 8.05
CA GLY A 78 15.58 12.35 8.03
C GLY A 78 14.96 13.73 7.82
N ALA A 79 13.71 13.81 7.32
CA ALA A 79 12.99 15.07 7.14
C ALA A 79 12.32 15.53 8.45
N SER A 80 12.33 16.85 8.68
CA SER A 80 11.65 17.44 9.83
C SER A 80 10.15 17.64 9.58
N LEU A 81 9.39 17.91 10.65
CA LEU A 81 7.98 18.27 10.58
C LEU A 81 7.70 19.45 9.63
N ALA A 82 8.60 20.44 9.59
CA ALA A 82 8.47 21.61 8.72
C ALA A 82 8.70 21.28 7.24
N GLN A 83 9.58 20.32 6.95
CA GLN A 83 9.99 20.00 5.57
C GLN A 83 9.04 19.05 4.86
N ASN A 84 8.46 18.08 5.57
CA ASN A 84 7.69 16.98 4.92
C ASN A 84 6.53 16.47 5.78
N GLN A 85 5.76 17.35 6.39
CA GLN A 85 4.64 16.97 7.26
C GLN A 85 3.67 15.98 6.58
N MET A 86 3.35 16.20 5.30
CA MET A 86 2.44 15.32 4.53
C MET A 86 3.02 13.91 4.35
N GLY A 87 4.30 13.79 4.01
CA GLY A 87 4.95 12.49 3.87
C GLY A 87 5.04 11.74 5.20
N LEU A 88 5.36 12.45 6.29
CA LEU A 88 5.41 11.88 7.64
C LEU A 88 4.04 11.38 8.10
N LEU A 89 2.95 12.11 7.78
CA LEU A 89 1.58 11.65 8.03
C LEU A 89 1.20 10.48 7.13
N GLY A 90 1.73 10.42 5.92
CA GLY A 90 1.56 9.28 5.02
C GLY A 90 2.07 7.99 5.64
N THR A 91 3.29 8.02 6.20
CA THR A 91 3.87 6.87 6.91
C THR A 91 3.04 6.52 8.15
N VAL A 92 2.67 7.50 8.99
CA VAL A 92 1.80 7.25 10.16
C VAL A 92 0.47 6.63 9.75
N SER A 93 -0.12 7.09 8.65
CA SER A 93 -1.38 6.57 8.13
C SER A 93 -1.24 5.12 7.65
N HIS A 94 -0.18 4.80 6.93
CA HIS A 94 0.15 3.44 6.49
C HIS A 94 0.33 2.51 7.70
N GLU A 95 1.24 2.84 8.59
CA GLU A 95 1.59 2.01 9.74
C GLU A 95 0.42 1.81 10.71
N PHE A 96 -0.43 2.81 10.88
CA PHE A 96 -1.58 2.65 11.75
C PHE A 96 -2.67 1.76 11.15
N PHE A 97 -2.80 1.71 9.82
CA PHE A 97 -3.71 0.77 9.17
C PHE A 97 -3.33 -0.68 9.48
N HIS A 98 -2.05 -0.96 9.63
CA HIS A 98 -1.55 -2.27 10.02
C HIS A 98 -2.02 -2.74 11.40
N ALA A 99 -2.49 -1.86 12.28
CA ALA A 99 -3.10 -2.30 13.54
C ALA A 99 -4.28 -3.28 13.33
N TRP A 100 -4.92 -3.20 12.15
CA TRP A 100 -5.90 -4.19 11.66
C TRP A 100 -5.28 -5.13 10.62
N ASN A 101 -4.79 -4.57 9.51
CA ASN A 101 -4.29 -5.28 8.33
C ASN A 101 -2.76 -5.32 8.38
N VAL A 102 -2.30 -6.19 9.00
CA VAL A 102 -1.59 -7.44 9.09
C VAL A 102 -1.44 -7.89 10.55
N GLU A 103 -1.49 -6.96 11.50
CA GLU A 103 -1.29 -7.31 12.90
C GLU A 103 -2.41 -8.21 13.46
N ARG A 104 -3.60 -8.12 12.87
CA ARG A 104 -4.76 -8.91 13.29
C ARG A 104 -5.45 -9.64 12.14
N ILE A 105 -5.62 -9.00 10.98
CA ILE A 105 -6.02 -9.65 9.73
C ILE A 105 -4.74 -10.17 9.07
N ARG A 106 -4.32 -11.39 9.42
CA ARG A 106 -3.00 -11.91 9.05
C ARG A 106 -3.10 -13.01 8.00
N PRO A 107 -2.26 -12.99 6.95
CA PRO A 107 -2.13 -14.11 6.02
C PRO A 107 -1.74 -15.40 6.73
N LYS A 108 -2.34 -16.51 6.32
CA LYS A 108 -1.97 -17.83 6.84
C LYS A 108 -0.52 -18.22 6.51
N SER A 109 0.01 -17.72 5.41
CA SER A 109 1.40 -17.89 5.00
C SER A 109 2.42 -17.23 5.94
N LEU A 110 1.97 -16.30 6.81
CA LEU A 110 2.79 -15.60 7.79
C LEU A 110 2.40 -15.94 9.24
N GLU A 111 1.62 -17.01 9.46
CA GLU A 111 1.16 -17.37 10.80
C GLU A 111 1.16 -18.89 11.00
N PRO A 112 2.03 -19.43 11.92
CA PRO A 112 3.07 -18.70 12.63
C PRO A 112 4.21 -18.27 11.69
N PHE A 113 4.85 -17.13 11.98
CA PHE A 113 6.03 -16.70 11.24
C PHE A 113 7.24 -17.54 11.68
N ASP A 114 7.96 -18.12 10.69
CA ASP A 114 9.18 -18.88 10.96
C ASP A 114 10.41 -18.00 10.73
N PHE A 115 11.08 -17.64 11.82
CA PHE A 115 12.30 -16.82 11.78
C PHE A 115 13.56 -17.58 11.33
N THR A 116 13.44 -18.87 11.03
CA THR A 116 14.59 -19.70 10.61
C THR A 116 14.68 -19.85 9.10
N GLU A 117 13.64 -19.50 8.35
CA GLU A 117 13.58 -19.60 6.89
C GLU A 117 12.83 -18.43 6.24
N ALA A 118 12.90 -18.34 4.91
CA ALA A 118 12.16 -17.36 4.15
C ALA A 118 10.66 -17.69 4.11
N ASN A 119 9.82 -16.80 4.63
CA ASN A 119 8.36 -16.97 4.60
C ASN A 119 7.81 -16.34 3.32
N MET A 120 7.46 -17.16 2.35
CA MET A 120 6.88 -16.69 1.09
C MET A 120 5.37 -16.52 1.25
N SER A 121 4.86 -15.32 1.01
CA SER A 121 3.43 -15.00 1.07
C SER A 121 2.91 -14.54 -0.28
N GLY A 122 1.78 -15.10 -0.71
CA GLY A 122 1.05 -14.64 -1.89
C GLY A 122 0.07 -13.50 -1.60
N GLU A 123 -0.04 -13.04 -0.37
CA GLU A 123 -1.06 -12.12 0.11
C GLU A 123 -0.55 -10.69 0.38
N LEU A 124 0.74 -10.41 0.18
CA LEU A 124 1.33 -9.08 0.51
C LEU A 124 0.73 -7.94 -0.33
N TRP A 125 0.21 -8.20 -1.52
CA TRP A 125 -0.54 -7.22 -2.30
C TRP A 125 -1.79 -6.70 -1.54
N LEU A 126 -2.40 -7.52 -0.68
CA LEU A 126 -3.50 -7.12 0.19
C LEU A 126 -2.98 -6.56 1.52
N ALA A 127 -2.00 -7.23 2.13
CA ALA A 127 -1.43 -6.81 3.41
C ALA A 127 -0.78 -5.42 3.31
N GLU A 128 0.04 -5.18 2.30
CA GLU A 128 0.78 -3.94 2.10
C GLU A 128 0.11 -2.99 1.10
N GLY A 129 -0.31 -3.56 -0.02
CA GLY A 129 -0.84 -2.73 -1.10
C GLY A 129 -2.17 -2.07 -0.76
N PHE A 130 -3.09 -2.76 -0.07
CA PHE A 130 -4.31 -2.12 0.43
C PHE A 130 -4.01 -1.15 1.56
N THR A 131 -3.01 -1.43 2.38
CA THR A 131 -2.52 -0.50 3.39
C THR A 131 -1.99 0.78 2.75
N ASN A 132 -1.23 0.70 1.65
CA ASN A 132 -0.83 1.87 0.85
C ASN A 132 -2.04 2.65 0.33
N TYR A 133 -3.01 1.96 -0.27
CA TYR A 133 -4.23 2.60 -0.78
C TYR A 133 -4.97 3.36 0.31
N TYR A 134 -5.20 2.73 1.46
CA TYR A 134 -5.87 3.36 2.59
C TYR A 134 -5.03 4.44 3.25
N GLY A 135 -3.73 4.28 3.32
CA GLY A 135 -2.81 5.28 3.84
C GLY A 135 -3.01 6.65 3.18
N VAL A 136 -3.17 6.65 1.85
CA VAL A 136 -3.42 7.87 1.06
C VAL A 136 -4.89 8.29 1.10
N LEU A 137 -5.82 7.35 0.96
CA LEU A 137 -7.27 7.62 0.97
C LEU A 137 -7.73 8.25 2.28
N VAL A 138 -7.23 7.78 3.40
CA VAL A 138 -7.55 8.31 4.74
C VAL A 138 -7.10 9.77 4.89
N LEU A 139 -5.94 10.14 4.38
CA LEU A 139 -5.49 11.54 4.37
C LEU A 139 -6.43 12.43 3.55
N ALA A 140 -6.93 11.95 2.42
CA ALA A 140 -7.88 12.69 1.61
C ALA A 140 -9.25 12.81 2.30
N ARG A 141 -9.80 11.72 2.85
CA ARG A 141 -11.06 11.69 3.59
C ARG A 141 -11.03 12.56 4.84
N ALA A 142 -9.92 12.54 5.56
CA ALA A 142 -9.68 13.39 6.72
C ALA A 142 -9.52 14.88 6.34
N GLY A 143 -9.53 15.24 5.04
CA GLY A 143 -9.32 16.61 4.55
C GLY A 143 -7.92 17.15 4.82
N ILE A 144 -6.94 16.26 5.00
CA ILE A 144 -5.51 16.60 5.17
C ILE A 144 -4.88 16.79 3.79
N MET A 145 -5.26 15.93 2.84
CA MET A 145 -4.83 15.98 1.45
C MET A 145 -5.93 16.55 0.57
N THR A 146 -5.58 17.45 -0.34
CA THR A 146 -6.52 17.98 -1.34
C THR A 146 -6.84 16.96 -2.42
N PRO A 147 -7.99 17.08 -3.13
CA PRO A 147 -8.30 16.19 -4.26
C PRO A 147 -7.20 16.14 -5.34
N SER A 148 -6.53 17.27 -5.59
CA SER A 148 -5.43 17.34 -6.57
C SER A 148 -4.20 16.56 -6.11
N GLN A 149 -3.83 16.66 -4.84
CA GLN A 149 -2.74 15.88 -4.25
C GLN A 149 -3.06 14.39 -4.25
N TYR A 150 -4.31 14.04 -3.92
CA TYR A 150 -4.77 12.65 -3.98
C TYR A 150 -4.68 12.07 -5.40
N ALA A 151 -5.19 12.81 -6.40
CA ALA A 151 -5.09 12.41 -7.81
C ALA A 151 -3.63 12.22 -8.26
N GLN A 152 -2.72 13.10 -7.82
CA GLN A 152 -1.28 12.95 -8.12
C GLN A 152 -0.71 11.67 -7.53
N ARG A 153 -1.06 11.32 -6.31
CA ARG A 153 -0.60 10.06 -5.66
C ARG A 153 -1.12 8.82 -6.37
N LEU A 154 -2.39 8.82 -6.80
CA LEU A 154 -2.95 7.72 -7.58
C LEU A 154 -2.27 7.55 -8.94
N THR A 155 -1.78 8.64 -9.53
CA THR A 155 -1.12 8.62 -10.84
C THR A 155 0.09 7.70 -10.85
N ASP A 156 0.88 7.66 -9.78
CA ASP A 156 2.11 6.86 -9.71
C ASP A 156 1.81 5.36 -9.78
N ALA A 157 0.83 4.88 -9.00
CA ALA A 157 0.43 3.47 -9.02
C ALA A 157 -0.19 3.08 -10.37
N VAL A 158 -1.09 3.91 -10.91
CA VAL A 158 -1.74 3.65 -12.21
C VAL A 158 -0.73 3.64 -13.34
N ASN A 159 0.22 4.58 -13.37
CA ASN A 159 1.28 4.61 -14.39
C ASN A 159 2.15 3.37 -14.30
N THR A 160 2.64 3.01 -13.11
CA THR A 160 3.47 1.82 -12.93
C THR A 160 2.77 0.57 -13.45
N LEU A 161 1.51 0.34 -13.06
CA LEU A 161 0.76 -0.82 -13.53
C LEU A 161 0.47 -0.79 -15.03
N THR A 162 0.28 0.41 -15.61
CA THR A 162 -0.03 0.54 -17.04
C THR A 162 1.19 0.36 -17.92
N THR A 163 2.36 0.85 -17.49
CA THR A 163 3.53 0.96 -18.35
C THR A 163 4.63 -0.06 -18.07
N SER A 164 4.65 -0.69 -16.87
CA SER A 164 5.69 -1.65 -16.53
C SER A 164 5.53 -2.96 -17.32
N PRO A 165 6.60 -3.45 -17.96
CA PRO A 165 6.61 -4.76 -18.60
C PRO A 165 6.57 -5.91 -17.60
N ALA A 166 6.89 -5.66 -16.33
CA ALA A 166 6.98 -6.68 -15.29
C ALA A 166 5.68 -7.48 -15.09
N ARG A 167 4.49 -6.92 -15.44
CA ARG A 167 3.22 -7.65 -15.41
C ARG A 167 3.19 -8.86 -16.34
N GLU A 168 4.03 -8.91 -17.36
CA GLU A 168 4.13 -10.07 -18.26
C GLU A 168 4.74 -11.28 -17.55
N PHE A 169 5.50 -11.06 -16.48
CA PHE A 169 6.16 -12.13 -15.73
C PHE A 169 5.28 -12.68 -14.60
N ALA A 170 4.54 -11.84 -13.90
CA ALA A 170 3.69 -12.29 -12.80
C ALA A 170 2.56 -11.32 -12.47
N GLY A 171 1.45 -11.88 -11.92
CA GLY A 171 0.39 -11.10 -11.25
C GLY A 171 0.78 -10.71 -9.81
N ALA A 172 -0.16 -10.11 -9.09
CA ALA A 172 0.07 -9.59 -7.73
C ALA A 172 0.54 -10.68 -6.74
N VAL A 173 0.00 -11.89 -6.83
CA VAL A 173 0.42 -13.05 -6.02
C VAL A 173 1.87 -13.40 -6.28
N GLY A 174 2.27 -13.54 -7.54
CA GLY A 174 3.65 -13.89 -7.89
C GLY A 174 4.65 -12.80 -7.53
N MET A 175 4.25 -11.52 -7.61
CA MET A 175 5.07 -10.41 -7.13
C MET A 175 5.21 -10.43 -5.60
N ALA A 176 4.15 -10.72 -4.86
CA ALA A 176 4.18 -10.82 -3.40
C ALA A 176 5.12 -11.95 -2.92
N GLN A 177 5.13 -13.09 -3.60
CA GLN A 177 6.00 -14.22 -3.26
C GLN A 177 7.50 -13.92 -3.42
N GLN A 178 7.87 -12.87 -4.15
CA GLN A 178 9.26 -12.46 -4.32
C GLN A 178 9.80 -11.61 -3.15
N ALA A 179 8.98 -11.21 -2.19
CA ALA A 179 9.37 -10.29 -1.11
C ALA A 179 10.69 -10.67 -0.40
N PRO A 180 10.95 -11.95 -0.01
CA PRO A 180 12.20 -12.30 0.66
C PRO A 180 13.45 -12.04 -0.20
N PHE A 181 13.30 -11.93 -1.51
CA PHE A 181 14.39 -11.77 -2.48
C PHE A 181 14.57 -10.34 -3.00
N VAL A 182 13.58 -9.47 -2.79
CA VAL A 182 13.60 -8.12 -3.38
C VAL A 182 13.50 -6.99 -2.35
N ASP A 183 12.99 -7.25 -1.17
CA ASP A 183 12.81 -6.24 -0.11
C ASP A 183 13.72 -6.53 1.10
N ALA A 184 13.67 -7.73 1.68
CA ALA A 184 14.45 -8.10 2.86
C ALA A 184 15.93 -8.39 2.54
N ALA A 185 16.27 -8.60 1.28
CA ALA A 185 17.62 -8.87 0.81
C ALA A 185 17.96 -7.97 -0.37
N VAL A 186 19.24 -7.93 -0.72
CA VAL A 186 19.68 -7.34 -2.00
C VAL A 186 18.99 -8.11 -3.12
N SER A 187 18.30 -7.40 -4.01
CA SER A 187 17.59 -7.99 -5.14
C SER A 187 18.48 -8.98 -5.90
N ILE A 188 17.93 -10.14 -6.24
CA ILE A 188 18.63 -11.16 -7.04
C ILE A 188 19.04 -10.60 -8.40
N ASP A 189 18.25 -9.70 -8.98
CA ASP A 189 18.56 -8.99 -10.22
C ASP A 189 18.41 -7.48 -10.03
N PRO A 190 19.36 -6.81 -9.35
CA PRO A 190 19.27 -5.38 -9.08
C PRO A 190 19.34 -4.53 -10.35
N SER A 191 19.97 -5.04 -11.40
CA SER A 191 20.14 -4.31 -12.66
C SER A 191 18.88 -4.28 -13.49
N ASN A 192 18.10 -5.37 -13.54
CA ASN A 192 16.91 -5.50 -14.40
C ASN A 192 15.58 -5.49 -13.64
N ARG A 193 15.60 -5.25 -12.34
CA ARG A 193 14.43 -5.30 -11.47
C ARG A 193 13.25 -4.44 -11.98
N SER A 194 13.53 -3.29 -12.56
CA SER A 194 12.49 -2.40 -13.11
C SER A 194 11.69 -3.03 -14.26
N ASN A 195 12.27 -4.01 -14.95
CA ASN A 195 11.61 -4.73 -16.03
C ASN A 195 10.88 -6.00 -15.59
N THR A 196 11.25 -6.57 -14.44
CA THR A 196 10.83 -7.92 -14.03
C THR A 196 9.96 -7.94 -12.77
N PHE A 197 9.92 -6.84 -12.00
CA PHE A 197 9.24 -6.76 -10.73
C PHE A 197 8.45 -5.46 -10.56
N ILE A 198 7.21 -5.58 -10.11
CA ILE A 198 6.42 -4.48 -9.55
C ILE A 198 6.26 -4.75 -8.06
N SER A 199 6.63 -3.78 -7.22
CA SER A 199 6.40 -3.90 -5.77
C SER A 199 4.93 -4.21 -5.48
N TYR A 200 4.69 -5.19 -4.64
CA TYR A 200 3.35 -5.58 -4.19
C TYR A 200 2.65 -4.44 -3.43
N TYR A 201 3.39 -3.48 -2.87
CA TYR A 201 2.86 -2.22 -2.37
C TYR A 201 2.11 -1.46 -3.48
N THR A 202 2.80 -1.17 -4.57
CA THR A 202 2.25 -0.43 -5.71
C THR A 202 1.21 -1.26 -6.46
N TYR A 203 1.46 -2.57 -6.64
CA TYR A 203 0.53 -3.45 -7.32
C TYR A 203 -0.80 -3.52 -6.57
N GLY A 204 -0.74 -3.77 -5.26
CA GLY A 204 -1.92 -3.86 -4.42
C GLY A 204 -2.62 -2.52 -4.21
N GLU A 205 -1.90 -1.39 -4.16
CA GLU A 205 -2.49 -0.04 -4.15
C GLU A 205 -3.37 0.17 -5.38
N GLY A 206 -2.85 -0.14 -6.57
CA GLY A 206 -3.63 -0.04 -7.81
C GLY A 206 -4.82 -0.99 -7.83
N LEU A 207 -4.67 -2.25 -7.36
CA LEU A 207 -5.79 -3.19 -7.26
C LEU A 207 -6.84 -2.73 -6.23
N GLY A 208 -6.43 -2.14 -5.11
CA GLY A 208 -7.32 -1.54 -4.11
C GLY A 208 -8.16 -0.43 -4.71
N LEU A 209 -7.53 0.50 -5.44
CA LEU A 209 -8.21 1.55 -6.19
C LEU A 209 -9.21 0.97 -7.20
N ALA A 210 -8.78 0.01 -8.02
CA ALA A 210 -9.65 -0.59 -9.02
C ALA A 210 -10.84 -1.31 -8.39
N LEU A 211 -10.62 -2.10 -7.33
CA LEU A 211 -11.68 -2.83 -6.65
C LEU A 211 -12.68 -1.89 -5.99
N ASP A 212 -12.23 -0.82 -5.31
CA ASP A 212 -13.14 0.17 -4.69
C ASP A 212 -14.02 0.84 -5.75
N LEU A 213 -13.45 1.25 -6.89
CA LEU A 213 -14.20 1.86 -7.99
C LEU A 213 -15.16 0.85 -8.65
N MET A 214 -14.75 -0.40 -8.81
CA MET A 214 -15.63 -1.46 -9.34
C MET A 214 -16.82 -1.70 -8.40
N LEU A 215 -16.58 -1.82 -7.09
CA LEU A 215 -17.63 -2.04 -6.08
C LEU A 215 -18.65 -0.89 -6.06
N ARG A 216 -18.16 0.36 -6.06
CA ARG A 216 -19.00 1.58 -6.10
C ARG A 216 -19.80 1.72 -7.39
N SER A 217 -19.33 1.12 -8.48
CA SER A 217 -19.97 1.19 -9.80
C SER A 217 -21.07 0.15 -10.02
N ARG A 218 -21.33 -0.72 -9.04
CA ARG A 218 -22.34 -1.78 -9.17
C ARG A 218 -23.76 -1.24 -8.98
N PRO A 219 -24.81 -1.92 -9.51
CA PRO A 219 -26.20 -1.53 -9.30
C PRO A 219 -26.61 -1.46 -7.82
N LYS A 220 -26.00 -2.28 -6.98
CA LYS A 220 -26.07 -2.21 -5.51
C LYS A 220 -24.64 -1.90 -5.02
N PRO A 221 -24.30 -0.62 -4.91
CA PRO A 221 -22.94 -0.21 -4.60
C PRO A 221 -22.56 -0.66 -3.19
N THR A 222 -21.34 -1.14 -3.09
CA THR A 222 -20.60 -1.40 -1.85
C THR A 222 -19.23 -0.74 -1.98
N THR A 223 -18.44 -0.77 -0.94
CA THR A 223 -17.15 -0.08 -0.89
C THR A 223 -16.04 -1.05 -0.51
N LEU A 224 -14.80 -0.64 -0.70
CA LEU A 224 -13.67 -1.38 -0.18
C LEU A 224 -13.67 -1.40 1.36
N ASP A 225 -14.24 -0.38 2.03
CA ASP A 225 -14.43 -0.40 3.48
C ASP A 225 -15.32 -1.58 3.92
N ASP A 226 -16.37 -1.90 3.15
CA ASP A 226 -17.24 -3.05 3.45
C ASP A 226 -16.47 -4.37 3.33
N PHE A 227 -15.56 -4.47 2.34
CA PHE A 227 -14.66 -5.61 2.20
C PHE A 227 -13.70 -5.72 3.39
N MET A 228 -13.06 -4.62 3.79
CA MET A 228 -12.13 -4.62 4.93
C MET A 228 -12.84 -4.92 6.26
N ARG A 229 -14.07 -4.42 6.45
CA ARG A 229 -14.91 -4.79 7.62
C ARG A 229 -15.26 -6.27 7.64
N GLU A 230 -15.54 -6.86 6.47
CA GLU A 230 -15.82 -8.30 6.37
C GLU A 230 -14.57 -9.13 6.68
N MET A 231 -13.40 -8.71 6.17
CA MET A 231 -12.10 -9.32 6.53
C MET A 231 -11.83 -9.20 8.03
N TRP A 232 -12.06 -8.00 8.60
CA TRP A 232 -11.94 -7.78 10.05
C TRP A 232 -12.84 -8.71 10.86
N ARG A 233 -14.10 -8.77 10.50
CA ARG A 233 -15.09 -9.61 11.18
C ARG A 233 -14.73 -11.11 11.13
N ARG A 234 -14.22 -11.60 9.99
CA ARG A 234 -13.93 -13.03 9.79
C ARG A 234 -12.56 -13.43 10.35
N HIS A 235 -11.56 -12.60 10.15
CA HIS A 235 -10.17 -13.00 10.27
C HIS A 235 -9.36 -12.16 11.27
N GLY A 236 -9.82 -10.95 11.63
CA GLY A 236 -9.07 -10.03 12.47
C GLY A 236 -9.60 -9.91 13.89
N LYS A 237 -10.93 -9.85 14.08
CA LYS A 237 -11.53 -9.48 15.36
C LYS A 237 -11.32 -10.51 16.46
N ALA A 238 -11.39 -11.80 16.13
CA ALA A 238 -11.20 -12.88 17.09
C ALA A 238 -9.70 -13.23 17.20
N GLN A 239 -9.16 -13.11 18.42
CA GLN A 239 -7.77 -13.39 18.73
C GLN A 239 -7.67 -14.52 19.74
N THR A 240 -6.60 -15.32 19.65
CA THR A 240 -6.27 -16.38 20.63
C THR A 240 -5.71 -15.75 21.91
N PRO A 241 -5.63 -16.49 23.03
CA PRO A 241 -4.93 -16.01 24.22
C PRO A 241 -3.45 -15.67 23.99
N ALA A 242 -2.83 -16.28 22.96
CA ALA A 242 -1.46 -15.98 22.54
C ALA A 242 -1.36 -14.75 21.59
N LEU A 243 -2.45 -13.98 21.46
CA LEU A 243 -2.54 -12.76 20.67
C LEU A 243 -2.37 -12.97 19.14
N ALA A 244 -2.51 -14.21 18.66
CA ALA A 244 -2.55 -14.54 17.24
C ALA A 244 -4.01 -14.54 16.72
N PRO A 245 -4.27 -14.30 15.41
CA PRO A 245 -5.60 -14.43 14.87
C PRO A 245 -6.12 -15.86 14.98
N VAL A 246 -7.38 -16.02 15.41
CA VAL A 246 -8.03 -17.35 15.49
C VAL A 246 -8.13 -17.99 14.10
N ARG A 247 -8.27 -17.17 13.05
CA ARG A 247 -8.45 -17.60 11.66
C ARG A 247 -7.62 -16.76 10.72
N PRO A 248 -6.31 -17.02 10.60
CA PRO A 248 -5.50 -16.40 9.55
C PRO A 248 -6.12 -16.67 8.19
N TYR A 249 -6.06 -15.69 7.28
CA TYR A 249 -6.75 -15.79 5.99
C TYR A 249 -5.85 -16.36 4.88
N THR A 250 -6.49 -16.98 3.90
CA THR A 250 -5.91 -17.39 2.61
C THR A 250 -6.45 -16.54 1.49
N LEU A 251 -5.89 -16.64 0.28
CA LEU A 251 -6.46 -16.01 -0.92
C LEU A 251 -7.91 -16.42 -1.16
N ALA A 252 -8.24 -17.70 -0.91
CA ALA A 252 -9.62 -18.19 -1.06
C ALA A 252 -10.58 -17.55 -0.03
N ASP A 253 -10.10 -17.27 1.18
CA ASP A 253 -10.89 -16.57 2.20
C ASP A 253 -11.14 -15.10 1.81
N ALA A 254 -10.15 -14.43 1.23
CA ALA A 254 -10.30 -13.07 0.71
C ALA A 254 -11.28 -13.03 -0.49
N GLU A 255 -11.20 -13.99 -1.41
CA GLU A 255 -12.19 -14.14 -2.49
C GLU A 255 -13.60 -14.36 -1.94
N ALA A 256 -13.75 -15.24 -0.94
CA ALA A 256 -15.03 -15.52 -0.29
C ALA A 256 -15.59 -14.28 0.46
N ALA A 257 -14.73 -13.45 1.05
CA ALA A 257 -15.14 -12.18 1.64
C ALA A 257 -15.65 -11.19 0.58
N LEU A 258 -14.95 -11.09 -0.56
CA LEU A 258 -15.39 -10.27 -1.68
C LEU A 258 -16.73 -10.76 -2.27
N ALA A 259 -16.91 -12.08 -2.39
CA ALA A 259 -18.15 -12.67 -2.85
C ALA A 259 -19.33 -12.33 -1.93
N ALA A 260 -19.10 -12.37 -0.62
CA ALA A 260 -20.12 -12.02 0.37
C ALA A 260 -20.53 -10.54 0.32
N VAL A 261 -19.55 -9.63 0.24
CA VAL A 261 -19.78 -8.18 0.20
C VAL A 261 -20.44 -7.76 -1.11
N SER A 262 -19.93 -8.23 -2.22
CA SER A 262 -20.49 -7.93 -3.55
C SER A 262 -21.81 -8.62 -3.82
N LYS A 263 -22.16 -9.66 -3.04
CA LYS A 263 -23.28 -10.59 -3.29
C LYS A 263 -23.22 -11.21 -4.70
N ASP A 264 -22.02 -11.41 -5.21
CA ASP A 264 -21.75 -11.90 -6.54
C ASP A 264 -20.46 -12.76 -6.56
N PRO A 265 -20.58 -14.07 -6.35
CA PRO A 265 -19.42 -14.96 -6.39
C PRO A 265 -18.71 -15.02 -7.77
N ALA A 266 -19.44 -14.74 -8.85
CA ALA A 266 -18.83 -14.74 -10.18
C ALA A 266 -17.92 -13.51 -10.36
N PHE A 267 -18.36 -12.35 -9.88
CA PHE A 267 -17.52 -11.15 -9.84
C PHE A 267 -16.25 -11.38 -9.01
N ALA A 268 -16.38 -11.95 -7.81
CA ALA A 268 -15.22 -12.20 -6.94
C ALA A 268 -14.21 -13.14 -7.62
N ARG A 269 -14.66 -14.29 -8.13
CA ARG A 269 -13.79 -15.22 -8.88
C ARG A 269 -13.12 -14.56 -10.07
N ASN A 270 -13.87 -13.77 -10.86
CA ASN A 270 -13.30 -13.06 -12.01
C ASN A 270 -12.25 -12.04 -11.58
N PHE A 271 -12.50 -11.26 -10.53
CA PHE A 271 -11.54 -10.30 -10.01
C PHE A 271 -10.24 -11.01 -9.61
N PHE A 272 -10.34 -12.04 -8.79
CA PHE A 272 -9.16 -12.77 -8.32
C PHE A 272 -8.42 -13.47 -9.46
N ALA A 273 -9.14 -14.19 -10.34
CA ALA A 273 -8.51 -14.90 -11.45
C ALA A 273 -7.79 -13.96 -12.44
N ARG A 274 -8.38 -12.81 -12.76
CA ARG A 274 -7.82 -11.91 -13.78
C ARG A 274 -6.77 -10.96 -13.23
N TYR A 275 -7.00 -10.37 -12.07
CA TYR A 275 -6.21 -9.23 -11.59
C TYR A 275 -5.30 -9.57 -10.42
N VAL A 276 -5.61 -10.59 -9.62
CA VAL A 276 -4.82 -10.97 -8.45
C VAL A 276 -3.85 -12.10 -8.80
N VAL A 277 -4.35 -13.20 -9.33
CA VAL A 277 -3.53 -14.35 -9.75
C VAL A 277 -2.97 -14.11 -11.16
N GLY A 278 -3.84 -13.73 -12.08
CA GLY A 278 -3.44 -13.28 -13.41
C GLY A 278 -2.92 -11.83 -13.39
N SER A 279 -2.37 -11.40 -14.52
CA SER A 279 -1.74 -10.10 -14.68
C SER A 279 -2.53 -9.12 -15.55
N ALA A 280 -3.85 -9.37 -15.74
CA ALA A 280 -4.69 -8.47 -16.52
C ALA A 280 -4.74 -7.08 -15.89
N LEU A 281 -4.74 -6.05 -16.74
CA LEU A 281 -4.86 -4.66 -16.27
C LEU A 281 -6.34 -4.28 -16.11
N PRO A 282 -6.75 -3.70 -14.96
CA PRO A 282 -8.05 -3.04 -14.85
C PRO A 282 -8.17 -1.86 -15.82
N ASP A 283 -9.37 -1.59 -16.32
CA ASP A 283 -9.62 -0.43 -17.16
C ASP A 283 -9.66 0.87 -16.30
N TYR A 284 -8.48 1.35 -15.90
CA TYR A 284 -8.33 2.56 -15.09
C TYR A 284 -8.97 3.80 -15.72
N PRO A 285 -8.84 4.07 -17.03
CA PRO A 285 -9.53 5.19 -17.65
C PRO A 285 -11.04 5.16 -17.43
N ALA A 286 -11.68 4.01 -17.68
CA ALA A 286 -13.13 3.88 -17.49
C ALA A 286 -13.55 3.93 -16.01
N LEU A 287 -12.76 3.34 -15.10
CA LEU A 287 -13.03 3.36 -13.67
C LEU A 287 -12.88 4.76 -13.07
N LEU A 288 -11.79 5.45 -13.38
CA LEU A 288 -11.50 6.79 -12.89
C LEU A 288 -12.47 7.84 -13.45
N ALA A 289 -12.92 7.68 -14.71
CA ALA A 289 -13.93 8.56 -15.28
C ALA A 289 -15.24 8.55 -14.47
N ARG A 290 -15.62 7.40 -13.87
CA ARG A 290 -16.80 7.31 -12.99
C ARG A 290 -16.63 8.08 -11.68
N ALA A 291 -15.40 8.28 -11.24
CA ALA A 291 -15.06 9.10 -10.08
C ALA A 291 -14.78 10.57 -10.43
N GLY A 292 -14.98 10.96 -11.70
CA GLY A 292 -14.76 12.34 -12.18
C GLY A 292 -13.32 12.66 -12.57
N PHE A 293 -12.43 11.67 -12.66
CA PHE A 293 -11.06 11.85 -13.10
C PHE A 293 -10.89 11.45 -14.58
N LEU A 294 -10.15 12.27 -15.32
CA LEU A 294 -9.82 11.98 -16.71
C LEU A 294 -8.36 11.54 -16.83
N VAL A 295 -8.14 10.34 -17.34
CA VAL A 295 -6.79 9.84 -17.67
C VAL A 295 -6.44 10.29 -19.09
N ARG A 296 -5.31 10.95 -19.25
CA ARG A 296 -4.81 11.44 -20.53
C ARG A 296 -3.31 11.17 -20.65
N PRO A 297 -2.80 10.89 -21.85
CA PRO A 297 -1.36 10.86 -22.09
C PRO A 297 -0.72 12.20 -21.69
N ALA A 298 0.30 12.15 -20.83
CA ALA A 298 0.94 13.36 -20.29
C ALA A 298 1.63 14.20 -21.40
N ARG A 299 2.11 13.55 -22.45
CA ARG A 299 2.89 14.18 -23.53
C ARG A 299 2.46 13.64 -24.88
N ALA A 300 1.16 13.72 -25.19
CA ALA A 300 0.62 13.27 -26.47
C ALA A 300 1.36 13.92 -27.65
N GLY A 301 1.74 13.12 -28.64
CA GLY A 301 2.46 13.57 -29.85
C GLY A 301 3.96 13.84 -29.67
N ARG A 302 4.54 13.59 -28.48
CA ARG A 302 5.99 13.62 -28.30
C ARG A 302 6.61 12.24 -28.49
N ALA A 303 7.80 12.21 -29.10
CA ALA A 303 8.60 10.99 -29.17
C ALA A 303 8.98 10.52 -27.75
N TRP A 304 8.92 9.22 -27.53
CA TRP A 304 9.37 8.56 -26.30
C TRP A 304 10.42 7.51 -26.69
N VAL A 305 11.54 7.47 -25.99
CA VAL A 305 12.64 6.54 -26.25
C VAL A 305 12.71 5.41 -25.21
N GLY A 306 11.96 5.52 -24.14
CA GLY A 306 11.98 4.65 -22.96
C GLY A 306 12.37 5.44 -21.71
N ASP A 307 12.09 4.85 -20.53
CA ASP A 307 12.50 5.41 -19.25
C ASP A 307 13.96 4.97 -18.96
N THR A 308 14.89 5.57 -19.68
CA THR A 308 16.30 5.22 -19.61
C THR A 308 17.04 6.12 -18.64
N ARG A 309 17.79 5.52 -17.73
CA ARG A 309 18.73 6.25 -16.89
C ARG A 309 20.01 6.45 -17.66
N LEU A 310 20.35 7.71 -17.90
CA LEU A 310 21.63 8.11 -18.47
C LEU A 310 22.51 8.70 -17.36
N SER A 311 23.77 8.37 -17.34
CA SER A 311 24.80 8.98 -16.50
C SER A 311 25.94 9.54 -17.35
N ALA A 312 26.58 10.59 -16.89
CA ALA A 312 27.78 11.11 -17.49
C ALA A 312 29.01 10.37 -16.88
N SER A 313 29.83 9.77 -17.74
CA SER A 313 31.09 9.14 -17.34
C SER A 313 32.18 9.55 -18.35
N GLU A 314 33.27 10.13 -17.87
CA GLU A 314 34.44 10.54 -18.66
C GLU A 314 34.10 11.43 -19.87
N GLY A 315 33.02 12.24 -19.76
CA GLY A 315 32.57 13.13 -20.85
C GLY A 315 31.62 12.49 -21.85
N GLU A 316 31.26 11.24 -21.67
CA GLU A 316 30.29 10.51 -22.49
C GLU A 316 28.98 10.28 -21.72
N LEU A 317 27.87 10.12 -22.43
CA LEU A 317 26.60 9.69 -21.86
C LEU A 317 26.51 8.16 -22.00
N VAL A 318 26.45 7.51 -20.85
CA VAL A 318 26.32 6.04 -20.77
C VAL A 318 24.93 5.65 -20.27
N VAL A 319 24.43 4.51 -20.75
CA VAL A 319 23.19 3.91 -20.26
C VAL A 319 23.48 3.28 -18.87
N ALA A 320 22.91 3.87 -17.84
CA ALA A 320 23.21 3.51 -16.44
C ALA A 320 22.31 2.38 -15.89
N ALA A 321 21.26 1.98 -16.62
CA ALA A 321 20.37 0.88 -16.26
C ALA A 321 19.73 0.31 -17.54
N PRO A 322 19.33 -0.99 -17.53
CA PRO A 322 18.65 -1.59 -18.67
C PRO A 322 17.45 -0.74 -19.12
N PRO A 323 17.29 -0.51 -20.44
CA PRO A 323 16.11 0.15 -20.96
C PRO A 323 14.85 -0.65 -20.65
N THR A 324 13.72 0.06 -20.56
CA THR A 324 12.41 -0.59 -20.38
C THR A 324 12.13 -1.53 -21.55
N ILE A 325 11.79 -2.78 -21.27
CA ILE A 325 11.41 -3.78 -22.28
C ILE A 325 10.26 -3.23 -23.14
N GLY A 326 10.38 -3.41 -24.47
CA GLY A 326 9.44 -2.88 -25.46
C GLY A 326 9.57 -1.39 -25.75
N SER A 327 10.55 -0.69 -25.15
CA SER A 327 10.85 0.68 -25.52
C SER A 327 11.70 0.75 -26.79
N PRO A 328 11.65 1.86 -27.57
CA PRO A 328 12.51 2.04 -28.74
C PRO A 328 14.00 1.86 -28.45
N MET A 329 14.47 2.27 -27.28
CA MET A 329 15.87 2.09 -26.88
C MET A 329 16.19 0.61 -26.61
N TYR A 330 15.28 -0.13 -25.99
CA TYR A 330 15.42 -1.57 -25.80
C TYR A 330 15.50 -2.29 -27.15
N GLU A 331 14.56 -1.98 -28.06
CA GLU A 331 14.51 -2.57 -29.42
C GLU A 331 15.71 -2.22 -30.28
N SER A 332 16.38 -1.09 -30.00
CA SER A 332 17.64 -0.71 -30.69
C SER A 332 18.86 -1.51 -30.23
N GLY A 333 18.71 -2.39 -29.22
CA GLY A 333 19.85 -3.17 -28.67
C GLY A 333 20.76 -2.37 -27.76
N SER A 334 20.31 -1.22 -27.23
CA SER A 334 21.10 -0.44 -26.26
C SER A 334 21.14 -1.17 -24.92
N HIS A 335 22.34 -1.31 -24.36
CA HIS A 335 22.56 -1.96 -23.07
C HIS A 335 23.36 -1.06 -22.13
N PRO A 336 23.31 -1.29 -20.79
CA PRO A 336 24.19 -0.62 -19.85
C PRO A 336 25.66 -0.88 -20.20
N ALA A 337 26.50 0.14 -19.97
CA ALA A 337 27.95 0.05 -20.15
C ALA A 337 28.60 -0.78 -19.01
#